data_483d72deb0d0cfde69293cecc5f89eac
#
_entry.id   483d72deb0d0cfde69293cecc5f89eac
#
_cell.length_a   1.000
_cell.length_b   1.000
_cell.length_c   1.000
_cell.angle_alpha   90.00
_cell.angle_beta   90.00
_cell.angle_gamma   90.00
#
_symmetry.space_group_name_H-M   'P 1'
#
loop_
_entity.id
_entity.type
_entity.pdbx_description
1 polymer ?
#
loop_
_entity_poly.entity_id
_entity_poly.type
_entity_poly.pdbx_seq_one_letter_code
_entity_poly.pdbx_strand_id
1 'polypeptide(L)'
;MRLGFLASHGGSAARHLTAACQDGRLDATAAVLISNNSRSPALAWAQGAGLSTAHLSSATHPDPDDLDRAILDVLTAAGADTLVLSGYMRELGPRVLGHYAGRVVNIHPSLLPRHGGRGMYGDRVHEAVLAAGDSESGATVHLVTQGIDEGPVLAQARVPVLPGDTLDTLKARVQVVEGDLMLRAVRDLATRVSGA
;
A
#
# COMPACT_ATOMS: atom_id res chain seq x y z
N MET A 1 -2.64 -16.36 -6.30
CA MET A 1 -2.20 -15.31 -5.35
C MET A 1 -3.33 -14.94 -4.41
N ARG A 2 -3.05 -14.79 -3.10
CA ARG A 2 -4.03 -14.36 -2.08
C ARG A 2 -3.52 -13.10 -1.40
N LEU A 3 -4.26 -12.01 -1.53
CA LEU A 3 -3.85 -10.68 -1.09
C LEU A 3 -4.31 -10.39 0.34
N GLY A 4 -3.36 -10.02 1.21
CA GLY A 4 -3.62 -9.38 2.49
C GLY A 4 -3.40 -7.87 2.38
N PHE A 5 -4.32 -7.08 2.91
CA PHE A 5 -4.26 -5.63 2.86
C PHE A 5 -4.05 -5.04 4.25
N LEU A 6 -3.20 -4.00 4.33
CA LEU A 6 -3.08 -3.19 5.53
C LEU A 6 -3.43 -1.73 5.18
N ALA A 7 -4.30 -1.10 5.96
CA ALA A 7 -4.77 0.26 5.68
C ALA A 7 -5.02 1.04 6.98
N SER A 8 -4.76 2.36 6.97
CA SER A 8 -5.08 3.27 8.08
C SER A 8 -6.29 4.16 7.81
N HIS A 9 -6.62 4.39 6.53
CA HIS A 9 -7.63 5.33 6.06
C HIS A 9 -8.57 4.70 5.02
N GLY A 10 -8.65 5.25 3.80
CA GLY A 10 -9.61 4.86 2.77
C GLY A 10 -9.34 3.54 2.06
N GLY A 11 -8.06 3.10 2.02
CA GLY A 11 -7.68 1.84 1.40
C GLY A 11 -7.88 1.82 -0.13
N SER A 12 -7.51 2.87 -0.85
CA SER A 12 -7.73 3.01 -2.30
C SER A 12 -7.16 1.84 -3.11
N ALA A 13 -5.91 1.46 -2.86
CA ALA A 13 -5.28 0.33 -3.53
C ALA A 13 -5.98 -1.00 -3.21
N ALA A 14 -6.40 -1.23 -1.95
CA ALA A 14 -7.16 -2.42 -1.56
C ALA A 14 -8.49 -2.51 -2.32
N ARG A 15 -9.23 -1.40 -2.42
CA ARG A 15 -10.48 -1.33 -3.20
C ARG A 15 -10.26 -1.61 -4.67
N HIS A 16 -9.26 -0.98 -5.28
CA HIS A 16 -8.94 -1.13 -6.70
C HIS A 16 -8.55 -2.57 -7.03
N LEU A 17 -7.66 -3.18 -6.23
CA LEU A 17 -7.23 -4.56 -6.44
C LEU A 17 -8.34 -5.57 -6.17
N THR A 18 -9.19 -5.35 -5.15
CA THR A 18 -10.35 -6.22 -4.89
C THR A 18 -11.31 -6.22 -6.06
N ALA A 19 -11.62 -5.04 -6.63
CA ALA A 19 -12.43 -4.94 -7.84
C ALA A 19 -11.77 -5.65 -9.03
N ALA A 20 -10.45 -5.51 -9.20
CA ALA A 20 -9.71 -6.20 -10.25
C ALA A 20 -9.71 -7.73 -10.11
N CYS A 21 -9.73 -8.25 -8.87
CA CYS A 21 -9.94 -9.69 -8.62
C CYS A 21 -11.34 -10.15 -9.00
N GLN A 22 -12.36 -9.35 -8.68
CA GLN A 22 -13.77 -9.68 -8.94
C GLN A 22 -14.13 -9.65 -10.42
N ASP A 23 -13.55 -8.72 -11.19
CA ASP A 23 -13.83 -8.56 -12.63
C ASP A 23 -12.83 -9.32 -13.54
N GLY A 24 -11.93 -10.12 -12.94
CA GLY A 24 -10.99 -10.98 -13.68
C GLY A 24 -9.78 -10.27 -14.26
N ARG A 25 -9.57 -8.98 -13.98
CA ARG A 25 -8.35 -8.25 -14.39
C ARG A 25 -7.11 -8.70 -13.62
N LEU A 26 -7.28 -9.30 -12.45
CA LEU A 26 -6.20 -9.86 -11.63
C LEU A 26 -6.56 -11.27 -11.19
N ASP A 27 -5.73 -12.25 -11.56
CA ASP A 27 -5.86 -13.64 -11.09
C ASP A 27 -5.35 -13.75 -9.64
N ALA A 28 -6.18 -13.26 -8.72
CA ALA A 28 -5.91 -13.26 -7.29
C ALA A 28 -7.21 -13.23 -6.49
N THR A 29 -7.09 -13.43 -5.20
CA THR A 29 -8.21 -13.35 -4.25
C THR A 29 -7.87 -12.33 -3.15
N ALA A 30 -8.75 -11.38 -2.90
CA ALA A 30 -8.69 -10.52 -1.71
C ALA A 30 -9.07 -11.35 -0.48
N ALA A 31 -8.13 -11.58 0.44
CA ALA A 31 -8.30 -12.51 1.54
C ALA A 31 -8.68 -11.81 2.85
N VAL A 32 -7.98 -10.75 3.21
CA VAL A 32 -8.16 -10.05 4.50
C VAL A 32 -7.74 -8.61 4.41
N LEU A 33 -8.39 -7.74 5.20
CA LEU A 33 -7.95 -6.37 5.43
C LEU A 33 -7.73 -6.13 6.92
N ILE A 34 -6.54 -5.69 7.28
CA ILE A 34 -6.17 -5.26 8.64
C ILE A 34 -6.10 -3.74 8.67
N SER A 35 -6.66 -3.13 9.72
CA SER A 35 -6.50 -1.70 9.96
C SER A 35 -6.01 -1.43 11.38
N ASN A 36 -5.11 -0.45 11.51
CA ASN A 36 -4.70 0.08 12.81
C ASN A 36 -5.66 1.16 13.36
N ASN A 37 -6.70 1.49 12.61
CA ASN A 37 -7.73 2.46 12.97
C ASN A 37 -9.11 1.80 12.93
N SER A 38 -9.72 1.63 14.09
CA SER A 38 -11.05 0.99 14.22
C SER A 38 -12.18 1.72 13.47
N ARG A 39 -11.97 2.99 13.14
CA ARG A 39 -12.93 3.83 12.40
C ARG A 39 -12.48 4.10 10.96
N SER A 40 -11.55 3.33 10.43
CA SER A 40 -11.09 3.56 9.05
C SER A 40 -12.20 3.25 8.04
N PRO A 41 -12.39 4.10 7.03
CA PRO A 41 -13.32 3.80 5.94
C PRO A 41 -12.97 2.51 5.18
N ALA A 42 -11.70 2.11 5.17
CA ALA A 42 -11.26 0.84 4.58
C ALA A 42 -11.84 -0.37 5.31
N LEU A 43 -11.86 -0.32 6.65
CA LEU A 43 -12.40 -1.42 7.47
C LEU A 43 -13.89 -1.59 7.23
N ALA A 44 -14.65 -0.50 7.29
CA ALA A 44 -16.10 -0.52 7.05
C ALA A 44 -16.44 -1.01 5.63
N TRP A 45 -15.67 -0.55 4.64
CA TRP A 45 -15.84 -1.01 3.26
C TRP A 45 -15.53 -2.51 3.11
N ALA A 46 -14.42 -3.00 3.67
CA ALA A 46 -14.02 -4.40 3.55
C ALA A 46 -15.06 -5.33 4.16
N GLN A 47 -15.65 -4.97 5.31
CA GLN A 47 -16.76 -5.70 5.91
C GLN A 47 -17.98 -5.75 4.98
N GLY A 48 -18.37 -4.62 4.39
CA GLY A 48 -19.46 -4.55 3.41
C GLY A 48 -19.19 -5.34 2.12
N ALA A 49 -17.91 -5.50 1.76
CA ALA A 49 -17.48 -6.31 0.60
C ALA A 49 -17.30 -7.80 0.92
N GLY A 50 -17.57 -8.24 2.16
CA GLY A 50 -17.45 -9.63 2.59
C GLY A 50 -16.02 -10.12 2.79
N LEU A 51 -15.02 -9.22 2.90
CA LEU A 51 -13.66 -9.59 3.25
C LEU A 51 -13.54 -9.89 4.75
N SER A 52 -12.67 -10.83 5.11
CA SER A 52 -12.21 -10.95 6.49
C SER A 52 -11.54 -9.66 6.93
N THR A 53 -11.82 -9.21 8.16
CA THR A 53 -11.26 -7.95 8.66
C THR A 53 -10.75 -8.10 10.09
N ALA A 54 -9.69 -7.34 10.42
CA ALA A 54 -9.20 -7.22 11.79
C ALA A 54 -8.80 -5.77 12.11
N HIS A 55 -9.08 -5.33 13.34
CA HIS A 55 -8.53 -4.11 13.90
C HIS A 55 -7.38 -4.46 14.84
N LEU A 56 -6.15 -4.15 14.45
CA LEU A 56 -4.94 -4.40 15.21
C LEU A 56 -4.12 -3.12 15.30
N SER A 57 -3.85 -2.66 16.51
CA SER A 57 -3.19 -1.38 16.77
C SER A 57 -2.45 -1.41 18.11
N SER A 58 -1.62 -0.42 18.37
CA SER A 58 -0.99 -0.25 19.69
C SER A 58 -1.98 -0.03 20.85
N ALA A 59 -3.24 0.29 20.56
CA ALA A 59 -4.29 0.35 21.57
C ALA A 59 -4.85 -1.03 21.93
N THR A 60 -4.89 -1.97 20.96
CA THR A 60 -5.34 -3.34 21.19
C THR A 60 -4.20 -4.27 21.62
N HIS A 61 -2.98 -3.97 21.18
CA HIS A 61 -1.74 -4.71 21.47
C HIS A 61 -0.66 -3.68 21.79
N PRO A 62 -0.51 -3.28 23.08
CA PRO A 62 0.46 -2.24 23.47
C PRO A 62 1.92 -2.65 23.27
N ASP A 63 2.21 -3.94 23.38
CA ASP A 63 3.54 -4.48 23.09
C ASP A 63 3.74 -4.60 21.59
N PRO A 64 4.80 -3.98 21.01
CA PRO A 64 5.05 -4.03 19.57
C PRO A 64 5.28 -5.44 19.02
N ASP A 65 5.91 -6.33 19.81
CA ASP A 65 6.18 -7.72 19.41
C ASP A 65 4.89 -8.55 19.37
N ASP A 66 3.98 -8.31 20.32
CA ASP A 66 2.65 -8.93 20.33
C ASP A 66 1.78 -8.40 19.16
N LEU A 67 1.87 -7.11 18.85
CA LEU A 67 1.18 -6.55 17.70
C LEU A 67 1.68 -7.16 16.38
N ASP A 68 2.99 -7.24 16.20
CA ASP A 68 3.60 -7.84 15.00
C ASP A 68 3.18 -9.31 14.84
N ARG A 69 3.18 -10.08 15.95
CA ARG A 69 2.70 -11.47 15.98
C ARG A 69 1.23 -11.56 15.61
N ALA A 70 0.37 -10.73 16.21
CA ALA A 70 -1.07 -10.74 15.94
C ALA A 70 -1.39 -10.40 14.47
N ILE A 71 -0.64 -9.45 13.88
CA ILE A 71 -0.76 -9.14 12.44
C ILE A 71 -0.38 -10.36 11.60
N LEU A 72 0.76 -11.00 11.91
CA LEU A 72 1.21 -12.21 11.20
C LEU A 72 0.18 -13.35 11.30
N ASP A 73 -0.35 -13.60 12.50
CA ASP A 73 -1.32 -14.68 12.75
C ASP A 73 -2.60 -14.48 11.93
N VAL A 74 -3.14 -13.25 11.87
CA VAL A 74 -4.33 -12.94 11.07
C VAL A 74 -4.07 -13.11 9.57
N LEU A 75 -2.92 -12.66 9.08
CA LEU A 75 -2.55 -12.79 7.68
C LEU A 75 -2.36 -14.25 7.25
N THR A 76 -1.66 -15.05 8.07
CA THR A 76 -1.43 -16.47 7.80
C THR A 76 -2.70 -17.29 7.93
N ALA A 77 -3.56 -17.03 8.93
CA ALA A 77 -4.87 -17.68 9.07
C ALA A 77 -5.78 -17.41 7.87
N ALA A 78 -5.69 -16.22 7.25
CA ALA A 78 -6.39 -15.89 6.01
C ALA A 78 -5.75 -16.52 4.76
N GLY A 79 -4.59 -17.17 4.90
CA GLY A 79 -3.82 -17.74 3.79
C GLY A 79 -3.27 -16.68 2.84
N ALA A 80 -3.05 -15.45 3.30
CA ALA A 80 -2.44 -14.42 2.48
C ALA A 80 -1.00 -14.82 2.13
N ASP A 81 -0.62 -14.67 0.88
CA ASP A 81 0.73 -14.94 0.39
C ASP A 81 1.48 -13.68 -0.06
N THR A 82 0.75 -12.61 -0.31
CA THR A 82 1.27 -11.31 -0.76
C THR A 82 0.55 -10.19 -0.02
N LEU A 83 1.31 -9.20 0.45
CA LEU A 83 0.77 -8.07 1.21
C LEU A 83 0.80 -6.78 0.40
N VAL A 84 -0.25 -5.98 0.55
CA VAL A 84 -0.37 -4.65 -0.07
C VAL A 84 -0.62 -3.62 1.03
N LEU A 85 0.29 -2.68 1.18
CA LEU A 85 0.08 -1.51 2.02
C LEU A 85 -0.77 -0.49 1.24
N SER A 86 -1.97 -0.24 1.72
CA SER A 86 -2.95 0.64 1.10
C SER A 86 -3.17 1.88 1.95
N GLY A 87 -2.15 2.73 2.02
CA GLY A 87 -2.14 3.89 2.92
C GLY A 87 -2.04 3.46 4.39
N TYR A 88 -1.18 2.50 4.69
CA TYR A 88 -0.89 2.07 6.05
C TYR A 88 0.18 2.96 6.68
N MET A 89 -0.20 3.69 7.74
CA MET A 89 0.62 4.74 8.36
C MET A 89 1.44 4.23 9.57
N ARG A 90 1.83 2.96 9.54
CA ARG A 90 2.68 2.33 10.55
C ARG A 90 3.74 1.49 9.89
N GLU A 91 4.86 1.32 10.57
CA GLU A 91 5.89 0.36 10.16
C GLU A 91 5.41 -1.06 10.49
N LEU A 92 5.76 -2.02 9.63
CA LEU A 92 5.56 -3.44 9.89
C LEU A 92 6.70 -3.96 10.76
N GLY A 93 6.38 -4.87 11.66
CA GLY A 93 7.37 -5.49 12.51
C GLY A 93 8.22 -6.55 11.77
N PRO A 94 9.33 -6.97 12.42
CA PRO A 94 10.30 -7.85 11.79
C PRO A 94 9.76 -9.25 11.48
N ARG A 95 8.77 -9.75 12.23
CA ARG A 95 8.13 -11.05 11.97
C ARG A 95 7.34 -11.05 10.68
N VAL A 96 6.49 -10.03 10.49
CA VAL A 96 5.71 -9.86 9.25
C VAL A 96 6.66 -9.65 8.08
N LEU A 97 7.63 -8.73 8.18
CA LEU A 97 8.59 -8.45 7.11
C LEU A 97 9.44 -9.68 6.75
N GLY A 98 9.87 -10.46 7.76
CA GLY A 98 10.64 -11.68 7.54
C GLY A 98 9.82 -12.77 6.86
N HIS A 99 8.57 -13.02 7.32
CA HIS A 99 7.68 -14.03 6.73
C HIS A 99 7.30 -13.70 5.29
N TYR A 100 7.03 -12.43 5.00
CA TYR A 100 6.62 -11.95 3.67
C TYR A 100 7.77 -11.29 2.89
N ALA A 101 9.02 -11.63 3.17
CA ALA A 101 10.18 -11.07 2.47
C ALA A 101 10.01 -11.15 0.94
N GLY A 102 10.16 -10.01 0.25
CA GLY A 102 9.97 -9.89 -1.20
C GLY A 102 8.50 -9.96 -1.68
N ARG A 103 7.53 -9.99 -0.76
CA ARG A 103 6.09 -10.12 -1.06
C ARG A 103 5.22 -9.06 -0.38
N VAL A 104 5.82 -7.99 0.10
CA VAL A 104 5.11 -6.81 0.64
C VAL A 104 5.31 -5.67 -0.32
N VAL A 105 4.23 -5.09 -0.84
CA VAL A 105 4.27 -3.95 -1.75
C VAL A 105 3.61 -2.73 -1.13
N ASN A 106 4.18 -1.56 -1.43
CA ASN A 106 3.64 -0.26 -1.07
C ASN A 106 3.58 0.64 -2.29
N ILE A 107 2.65 1.60 -2.28
CA ILE A 107 2.64 2.68 -3.25
C ILE A 107 2.96 3.99 -2.54
N HIS A 108 3.96 4.70 -3.06
CA HIS A 108 4.38 6.01 -2.57
C HIS A 108 4.06 7.08 -3.62
N PRO A 109 3.46 8.23 -3.24
CA PRO A 109 2.93 9.20 -4.20
C PRO A 109 3.98 10.17 -4.74
N SER A 110 5.20 9.67 -5.02
CA SER A 110 6.27 10.40 -5.72
C SER A 110 7.11 9.45 -6.59
N LEU A 111 8.04 10.03 -7.34
CA LEU A 111 9.05 9.29 -8.11
C LEU A 111 10.26 8.99 -7.22
N LEU A 112 10.19 7.90 -6.43
CA LEU A 112 11.29 7.49 -5.56
C LEU A 112 12.62 7.39 -6.34
N PRO A 113 13.76 7.73 -5.71
CA PRO A 113 13.95 8.05 -4.29
C PRO A 113 13.59 9.50 -3.90
N ARG A 114 13.16 10.36 -4.84
CA ARG A 114 12.79 11.74 -4.54
C ARG A 114 11.53 11.79 -3.70
N HIS A 115 11.51 12.67 -2.70
CA HIS A 115 10.40 12.90 -1.78
C HIS A 115 9.90 11.62 -1.10
N GLY A 116 10.82 10.68 -0.81
CA GLY A 116 10.59 9.48 -0.02
C GLY A 116 11.24 9.56 1.37
N GLY A 117 11.04 8.52 2.17
CA GLY A 117 11.67 8.37 3.48
C GLY A 117 10.85 8.94 4.65
N ARG A 118 11.48 8.98 5.81
CA ARG A 118 10.82 9.33 7.08
C ARG A 118 10.15 10.69 7.04
N GLY A 119 8.85 10.73 7.34
CA GLY A 119 8.04 11.96 7.36
C GLY A 119 7.41 12.33 6.02
N MET A 120 7.76 11.64 4.93
CA MET A 120 7.20 11.86 3.59
C MET A 120 5.99 10.94 3.36
N TYR A 121 4.79 11.44 3.64
CA TYR A 121 3.53 10.73 3.45
C TYR A 121 2.36 11.70 3.22
N GLY A 122 1.33 11.23 2.52
CA GLY A 122 0.11 12.00 2.26
C GLY A 122 0.41 13.33 1.56
N ASP A 123 -0.19 14.40 2.05
CA ASP A 123 -0.11 15.73 1.44
C ASP A 123 1.31 16.32 1.46
N ARG A 124 2.12 15.95 2.46
CA ARG A 124 3.51 16.42 2.60
C ARG A 124 4.37 16.09 1.38
N VAL A 125 4.11 14.97 0.73
CA VAL A 125 4.86 14.57 -0.48
C VAL A 125 4.58 15.54 -1.62
N HIS A 126 3.31 15.85 -1.86
CA HIS A 126 2.90 16.78 -2.93
C HIS A 126 3.34 18.21 -2.64
N GLU A 127 3.26 18.65 -1.36
CA GLU A 127 3.81 19.92 -0.91
C GLU A 127 5.32 20.02 -1.19
N ALA A 128 6.08 18.95 -0.90
CA ALA A 128 7.50 18.91 -1.14
C ALA A 128 7.85 18.97 -2.63
N VAL A 129 7.10 18.28 -3.48
CA VAL A 129 7.24 18.35 -4.96
C VAL A 129 7.02 19.76 -5.46
N LEU A 130 5.94 20.43 -5.03
CA LEU A 130 5.63 21.80 -5.42
C LEU A 130 6.68 22.80 -4.92
N ALA A 131 7.11 22.65 -3.65
CA ALA A 131 8.13 23.50 -3.06
C ALA A 131 9.52 23.35 -3.73
N ALA A 132 9.84 22.16 -4.22
CA ALA A 132 11.08 21.89 -4.97
C ALA A 132 11.05 22.46 -6.39
N GLY A 133 9.90 22.88 -6.90
CA GLY A 133 9.75 23.35 -8.27
C GLY A 133 9.96 22.25 -9.32
N ASP A 134 9.65 21.00 -8.95
CA ASP A 134 9.79 19.88 -9.88
C ASP A 134 8.85 20.02 -11.08
N SER A 135 9.34 19.66 -12.27
CA SER A 135 8.52 19.67 -13.49
C SER A 135 7.64 18.43 -13.64
N GLU A 136 7.94 17.37 -12.87
CA GLU A 136 7.20 16.12 -12.87
C GLU A 136 7.09 15.54 -11.45
N SER A 137 6.00 14.80 -11.23
CA SER A 137 5.75 13.98 -10.06
C SER A 137 5.28 12.59 -10.51
N GLY A 138 4.64 11.84 -9.65
CA GLY A 138 4.08 10.53 -10.00
C GLY A 138 3.88 9.65 -8.80
N ALA A 139 3.83 8.36 -9.07
CA ALA A 139 3.74 7.33 -8.04
C ALA A 139 4.77 6.23 -8.28
N THR A 140 5.21 5.60 -7.19
CA THR A 140 6.14 4.47 -7.21
C THR A 140 5.54 3.31 -6.45
N VAL A 141 5.47 2.14 -7.08
CA VAL A 141 5.24 0.87 -6.37
C VAL A 141 6.59 0.22 -6.12
N HIS A 142 6.84 -0.13 -4.87
CA HIS A 142 8.11 -0.72 -4.43
C HIS A 142 7.87 -1.87 -3.44
N LEU A 143 8.86 -2.74 -3.29
CA LEU A 143 8.89 -3.73 -2.22
C LEU A 143 9.17 -3.03 -0.88
N VAL A 144 8.49 -3.48 0.16
CA VAL A 144 8.73 -2.98 1.52
C VAL A 144 9.84 -3.80 2.17
N THR A 145 10.83 -3.09 2.74
CA THR A 145 11.94 -3.62 3.50
C THR A 145 11.96 -2.96 4.89
N GLN A 146 13.03 -3.12 5.66
CA GLN A 146 13.18 -2.45 6.95
C GLN A 146 13.35 -0.93 6.83
N GLY A 147 13.92 -0.46 5.70
CA GLY A 147 14.04 0.98 5.41
C GLY A 147 12.75 1.56 4.85
N ILE A 148 12.44 2.81 5.23
CA ILE A 148 11.24 3.51 4.77
C ILE A 148 11.47 3.98 3.33
N ASP A 149 10.65 3.50 2.39
CA ASP A 149 10.67 3.81 0.95
C ASP A 149 12.01 3.48 0.24
N GLU A 150 12.84 2.61 0.84
CA GLU A 150 14.17 2.23 0.32
C GLU A 150 14.18 0.90 -0.44
N GLY A 151 13.08 0.17 -0.42
CA GLY A 151 13.00 -1.14 -1.08
C GLY A 151 13.03 -1.04 -2.61
N PRO A 152 13.32 -2.16 -3.30
CA PRO A 152 13.37 -2.21 -4.75
C PRO A 152 12.12 -1.69 -5.43
N VAL A 153 12.29 -0.80 -6.40
CA VAL A 153 11.21 -0.25 -7.22
C VAL A 153 10.71 -1.34 -8.18
N LEU A 154 9.41 -1.57 -8.17
CA LEU A 154 8.74 -2.50 -9.10
C LEU A 154 8.21 -1.76 -10.34
N ALA A 155 7.60 -0.60 -10.15
CA ALA A 155 7.03 0.20 -11.23
C ALA A 155 6.90 1.67 -10.82
N GLN A 156 6.95 2.58 -11.80
CA GLN A 156 6.67 3.99 -11.62
C GLN A 156 5.74 4.51 -12.72
N ALA A 157 4.90 5.49 -12.37
CA ALA A 157 4.11 6.26 -13.31
C ALA A 157 4.41 7.75 -13.10
N ARG A 158 4.66 8.47 -14.19
CA ARG A 158 4.98 9.90 -14.19
C ARG A 158 3.74 10.72 -14.52
N VAL A 159 3.62 11.87 -13.88
CA VAL A 159 2.63 12.90 -14.22
C VAL A 159 3.33 14.27 -14.27
N PRO A 160 2.91 15.19 -15.16
CA PRO A 160 3.47 16.53 -15.18
C PRO A 160 3.04 17.33 -13.95
N VAL A 161 3.91 18.21 -13.46
CA VAL A 161 3.53 19.33 -12.58
C VAL A 161 3.27 20.53 -13.49
N LEU A 162 2.06 21.07 -13.46
CA LEU A 162 1.63 22.13 -14.35
C LEU A 162 1.81 23.51 -13.67
N PRO A 163 2.06 24.57 -14.47
CA PRO A 163 2.05 25.91 -13.92
C PRO A 163 0.71 26.24 -13.24
N GLY A 164 0.77 26.71 -12.00
CA GLY A 164 -0.43 27.00 -11.20
C GLY A 164 -1.03 25.81 -10.46
N ASP A 165 -0.38 24.64 -10.48
CA ASP A 165 -0.83 23.51 -9.66
C ASP A 165 -0.90 23.89 -8.18
N THR A 166 -1.97 23.48 -7.57
CA THR A 166 -2.16 23.44 -6.11
C THR A 166 -1.88 22.03 -5.58
N LEU A 167 -1.79 21.90 -4.27
CA LEU A 167 -1.73 20.60 -3.59
C LEU A 167 -2.82 19.65 -4.12
N ASP A 168 -4.05 20.10 -4.15
CA ASP A 168 -5.21 19.27 -4.52
C ASP A 168 -5.18 18.85 -6.00
N THR A 169 -4.78 19.74 -6.91
CA THR A 169 -4.73 19.41 -8.35
C THR A 169 -3.61 18.43 -8.67
N LEU A 170 -2.43 18.59 -8.06
CA LEU A 170 -1.33 17.65 -8.23
C LEU A 170 -1.66 16.30 -7.61
N LYS A 171 -2.17 16.28 -6.36
CA LYS A 171 -2.60 15.08 -5.67
C LYS A 171 -3.63 14.29 -6.47
N ALA A 172 -4.67 14.95 -6.97
CA ALA A 172 -5.69 14.29 -7.79
C ALA A 172 -5.10 13.66 -9.06
N ARG A 173 -4.14 14.35 -9.71
CA ARG A 173 -3.47 13.83 -10.91
C ARG A 173 -2.61 12.61 -10.60
N VAL A 174 -1.89 12.58 -9.48
CA VAL A 174 -1.11 11.42 -9.03
C VAL A 174 -2.04 10.25 -8.70
N GLN A 175 -3.13 10.49 -7.97
CA GLN A 175 -4.08 9.45 -7.58
C GLN A 175 -4.73 8.73 -8.77
N VAL A 176 -4.91 9.41 -9.90
CA VAL A 176 -5.45 8.79 -11.14
C VAL A 176 -4.58 7.63 -11.61
N VAL A 177 -3.26 7.73 -11.47
CA VAL A 177 -2.34 6.70 -11.97
C VAL A 177 -2.01 5.61 -10.95
N GLU A 178 -2.30 5.83 -9.67
CA GLU A 178 -1.91 4.91 -8.58
C GLU A 178 -2.56 3.54 -8.70
N GLY A 179 -3.87 3.48 -8.98
CA GLY A 179 -4.62 2.23 -9.01
C GLY A 179 -4.12 1.27 -10.07
N ASP A 180 -3.98 1.74 -11.30
CA ASP A 180 -3.52 0.93 -12.43
C ASP A 180 -2.03 0.59 -12.31
N LEU A 181 -1.22 1.49 -11.71
CA LEU A 181 0.18 1.22 -11.44
C LEU A 181 0.32 0.06 -10.45
N MET A 182 -0.44 0.10 -9.34
CA MET A 182 -0.44 -0.96 -8.34
C MET A 182 -0.92 -2.29 -8.94
N LEU A 183 -1.99 -2.27 -9.74
CA LEU A 183 -2.49 -3.48 -10.41
C LEU A 183 -1.44 -4.12 -11.31
N ARG A 184 -0.74 -3.33 -12.12
CA ARG A 184 0.36 -3.83 -12.98
C ARG A 184 1.49 -4.44 -12.14
N ALA A 185 1.94 -3.73 -11.12
CA ALA A 185 3.05 -4.19 -10.27
C ALA A 185 2.71 -5.50 -9.53
N VAL A 186 1.49 -5.64 -9.01
CA VAL A 186 1.04 -6.88 -8.34
C VAL A 186 0.90 -8.03 -9.34
N ARG A 187 0.43 -7.78 -10.56
CA ARG A 187 0.36 -8.79 -11.63
C ARG A 187 1.76 -9.29 -12.02
N ASP A 188 2.72 -8.38 -12.18
CA ASP A 188 4.10 -8.73 -12.54
C ASP A 188 4.79 -9.50 -11.39
N LEU A 189 4.47 -9.15 -10.14
CA LEU A 189 4.97 -9.89 -8.97
C LEU A 189 4.41 -11.32 -8.95
N ALA A 190 3.13 -11.52 -9.27
CA ALA A 190 2.49 -12.83 -9.33
C ALA A 190 3.21 -13.77 -10.31
N THR A 191 3.57 -13.28 -11.48
CA THR A 191 4.28 -14.09 -12.49
C THR A 191 5.67 -14.53 -12.05
N ARG A 192 6.37 -13.67 -11.28
CA ARG A 192 7.71 -13.98 -10.74
C ARG A 192 7.66 -15.05 -9.65
N VAL A 193 6.63 -15.01 -8.79
CA VAL A 193 6.47 -15.97 -7.68
C VAL A 193 6.01 -17.34 -8.18
N SER A 194 5.24 -17.40 -9.27
CA SER A 194 4.75 -18.67 -9.86
C SER A 194 5.80 -19.38 -10.74
N GLY A 195 6.90 -18.71 -11.10
CA GLY A 195 7.97 -19.25 -11.95
C GLY A 195 9.24 -19.63 -11.19
N ALA A 196 9.26 -19.49 -9.86
CA ALA A 196 10.37 -19.88 -8.99
C ALA A 196 10.01 -21.15 -8.21
#